data_5318bcb58df61a04505694be2b441849
#
_entry.id   5318bcb58df61a04505694be2b441849
#
_cell.length_a   1.000
_cell.length_b   1.000
_cell.length_c   1.000
_cell.angle_alpha   90.00
_cell.angle_beta   90.00
_cell.angle_gamma   90.00
#
_symmetry.space_group_name_H-M   'P 1'
#
loop_
_entity.id
_entity.type
_entity.pdbx_description
1 polymer ?
#
loop_
_entity_poly.entity_id
_entity_poly.type
_entity_poly.pdbx_seq_one_letter_code
_entity_poly.pdbx_strand_id
1 'polypeptide(L)'
;MAKELKDVTKAEDNYSQWYNDLVVKAGLAENSAVRGCMVIKPYGYAIWEKMQAALDKMFKDTGHQNAYFPLFIPKSFFSKEADHVEGFAKECAVVTHYRLKNDPEGKGVVVDPDAKLEEELIVRPTSETIIWNTYKGWIQSYRDLPILCNQWANVVRWEMRTRLFLRTAEFLWQEGHTAHATKEEAIEEATRMIHVYQKFVEEWMGVPVIVGHKSPNERFAGAVDTLTIEALMQDGKALQSGTSHFLGQNFAKAFDVQYILSLIHISEPTRHAQI
;
A
#
# COMPACT_ATOMS: atom_id res chain seq x y z
N MET A 1 -12.23 20.10 -38.73
CA MET A 1 -11.73 20.85 -37.54
C MET A 1 -12.29 20.19 -36.29
N ALA A 2 -11.47 19.70 -35.40
CA ALA A 2 -11.91 19.13 -34.11
C ALA A 2 -12.61 20.27 -33.32
N LYS A 3 -13.81 19.97 -32.80
CA LYS A 3 -14.55 20.93 -31.97
C LYS A 3 -13.70 21.20 -30.71
N GLU A 4 -13.25 22.42 -30.55
CA GLU A 4 -12.51 22.84 -29.33
C GLU A 4 -13.35 22.50 -28.10
N LEU A 5 -12.80 21.73 -27.19
CA LEU A 5 -13.43 21.42 -25.90
C LEU A 5 -13.47 22.71 -25.08
N LYS A 6 -14.59 23.43 -25.09
CA LYS A 6 -14.76 24.76 -24.50
C LYS A 6 -14.52 24.82 -22.98
N ASP A 7 -14.48 23.68 -22.29
CA ASP A 7 -14.49 23.61 -20.83
C ASP A 7 -13.26 22.86 -20.22
N VAL A 8 -12.25 22.59 -21.04
CA VAL A 8 -11.01 21.93 -20.57
C VAL A 8 -9.86 22.87 -20.85
N THR A 9 -9.08 23.18 -19.83
CA THR A 9 -7.84 23.95 -19.95
C THR A 9 -6.88 23.23 -20.91
N LYS A 10 -6.14 23.97 -21.73
CA LYS A 10 -5.13 23.35 -22.59
C LYS A 10 -3.92 22.91 -21.75
N ALA A 11 -3.36 21.73 -22.07
CA ALA A 11 -2.20 21.18 -21.34
C ALA A 11 -0.98 22.11 -21.41
N GLU A 12 -0.77 22.76 -22.55
CA GLU A 12 0.31 23.73 -22.79
C GLU A 12 0.19 25.02 -21.97
N ASP A 13 -1.06 25.45 -21.67
CA ASP A 13 -1.32 26.66 -20.89
C ASP A 13 -1.19 26.39 -19.37
N ASN A 14 -1.75 25.28 -18.90
CA ASN A 14 -1.68 24.86 -17.50
C ASN A 14 -1.91 23.35 -17.36
N TYR A 15 -0.82 22.58 -17.33
CA TYR A 15 -0.86 21.12 -17.24
C TYR A 15 -1.62 20.61 -16.00
N SER A 16 -1.44 21.26 -14.85
CA SER A 16 -2.11 20.86 -13.61
C SER A 16 -3.63 21.06 -13.69
N GLN A 17 -4.10 22.16 -14.26
CA GLN A 17 -5.53 22.42 -14.42
C GLN A 17 -6.12 21.50 -15.50
N TRP A 18 -5.44 21.31 -16.62
CA TRP A 18 -5.82 20.37 -17.66
C TRP A 18 -6.07 18.96 -17.10
N TYR A 19 -5.17 18.46 -16.27
CA TYR A 19 -5.31 17.16 -15.64
C TYR A 19 -6.58 17.06 -14.78
N ASN A 20 -6.81 18.07 -13.91
CA ASN A 20 -7.98 18.10 -13.06
C ASN A 20 -9.27 18.22 -13.87
N ASP A 21 -9.30 19.05 -14.91
CA ASP A 21 -10.44 19.20 -15.81
C ASP A 21 -10.78 17.86 -16.50
N LEU A 22 -9.77 17.14 -16.99
CA LEU A 22 -9.97 15.82 -17.60
C LEU A 22 -10.60 14.84 -16.62
N VAL A 23 -10.06 14.70 -15.41
CA VAL A 23 -10.56 13.75 -14.41
C VAL A 23 -12.04 14.01 -14.09
N VAL A 24 -12.37 15.29 -13.85
CA VAL A 24 -13.75 15.67 -13.46
C VAL A 24 -14.70 15.64 -14.64
N LYS A 25 -14.32 16.21 -15.79
CA LYS A 25 -15.20 16.33 -16.98
C LYS A 25 -15.43 14.99 -17.68
N ALA A 26 -14.45 14.07 -17.64
CA ALA A 26 -14.64 12.71 -18.11
C ALA A 26 -15.46 11.84 -17.13
N GLY A 27 -15.84 12.36 -15.97
CA GLY A 27 -16.61 11.62 -14.98
C GLY A 27 -15.84 10.47 -14.33
N LEU A 28 -14.51 10.62 -14.17
CA LEU A 28 -13.67 9.58 -13.57
C LEU A 28 -13.71 9.63 -12.05
N ALA A 29 -13.59 10.81 -11.48
CA ALA A 29 -13.62 11.03 -10.04
C ALA A 29 -14.05 12.46 -9.69
N GLU A 30 -14.39 12.65 -8.43
CA GLU A 30 -14.69 13.97 -7.84
C GLU A 30 -14.24 14.01 -6.38
N ASN A 31 -14.11 15.21 -5.83
CA ASN A 31 -13.82 15.38 -4.41
C ASN A 31 -15.01 14.91 -3.56
N SER A 32 -14.72 14.19 -2.49
CA SER A 32 -15.74 13.80 -1.51
C SER A 32 -15.98 14.91 -0.47
N ALA A 33 -16.96 14.68 0.42
CA ALA A 33 -17.18 15.53 1.59
C ALA A 33 -16.00 15.50 2.58
N VAL A 34 -15.17 14.45 2.54
CA VAL A 34 -13.97 14.34 3.37
C VAL A 34 -12.79 14.91 2.60
N ARG A 35 -12.19 15.96 3.16
CA ARG A 35 -11.05 16.63 2.52
C ARG A 35 -9.93 15.65 2.22
N GLY A 36 -9.46 15.64 0.99
CA GLY A 36 -8.37 14.79 0.53
C GLY A 36 -8.79 13.40 0.08
N CYS A 37 -10.03 13.00 0.33
CA CYS A 37 -10.58 11.76 -0.19
C CYS A 37 -11.39 12.01 -1.47
N MET A 38 -11.33 11.09 -2.42
CA MET A 38 -12.09 11.19 -3.67
C MET A 38 -13.22 10.18 -3.74
N VAL A 39 -14.25 10.52 -4.49
CA VAL A 39 -15.22 9.55 -4.99
C VAL A 39 -14.73 9.11 -6.36
N ILE A 40 -14.39 7.83 -6.52
CA ILE A 40 -14.11 7.24 -7.83
C ILE A 40 -15.47 6.89 -8.44
N LYS A 41 -15.83 7.56 -9.54
CA LYS A 41 -17.13 7.38 -10.20
C LYS A 41 -17.15 6.06 -10.99
N PRO A 42 -18.32 5.55 -11.37
CA PRO A 42 -18.43 4.24 -12.03
C PRO A 42 -17.50 4.06 -13.25
N TYR A 43 -17.32 5.09 -14.05
CA TYR A 43 -16.44 5.02 -15.23
C TYR A 43 -14.95 4.90 -14.82
N GLY A 44 -14.52 5.68 -13.83
CA GLY A 44 -13.17 5.57 -13.27
C GLY A 44 -12.96 4.25 -12.53
N TYR A 45 -13.96 3.77 -11.78
CA TYR A 45 -13.89 2.51 -11.07
C TYR A 45 -13.82 1.30 -12.01
N ALA A 46 -14.52 1.36 -13.16
CA ALA A 46 -14.42 0.30 -14.17
C ALA A 46 -13.01 0.15 -14.76
N ILE A 47 -12.20 1.24 -14.79
CA ILE A 47 -10.78 1.16 -15.15
C ILE A 47 -10.02 0.39 -14.06
N TRP A 48 -10.26 0.73 -12.79
CA TRP A 48 -9.66 0.02 -11.65
C TRP A 48 -9.96 -1.48 -11.65
N GLU A 49 -11.23 -1.87 -11.87
CA GLU A 49 -11.64 -3.27 -11.92
C GLU A 49 -10.89 -4.06 -13.01
N LYS A 50 -10.67 -3.43 -14.18
CA LYS A 50 -9.90 -4.05 -15.27
C LYS A 50 -8.42 -4.17 -14.93
N MET A 51 -7.83 -3.14 -14.33
CA MET A 51 -6.44 -3.17 -13.85
C MET A 51 -6.26 -4.26 -12.80
N GLN A 52 -7.16 -4.30 -11.82
CA GLN A 52 -7.15 -5.29 -10.76
C GLN A 52 -7.26 -6.72 -11.31
N ALA A 53 -8.21 -6.98 -12.19
CA ALA A 53 -8.41 -8.31 -12.77
C ALA A 53 -7.19 -8.81 -13.55
N ALA A 54 -6.55 -7.94 -14.34
CA ALA A 54 -5.38 -8.28 -15.13
C ALA A 54 -4.16 -8.56 -14.24
N LEU A 55 -3.88 -7.66 -13.30
CA LEU A 55 -2.73 -7.77 -12.42
C LEU A 55 -2.90 -8.92 -11.40
N ASP A 56 -4.10 -9.13 -10.87
CA ASP A 56 -4.43 -10.25 -9.98
C ASP A 56 -4.17 -11.60 -10.64
N LYS A 57 -4.51 -11.71 -11.94
CA LYS A 57 -4.17 -12.92 -12.70
C LYS A 57 -2.67 -13.14 -12.79
N MET A 58 -1.90 -12.09 -13.05
CA MET A 58 -0.43 -12.20 -13.14
C MET A 58 0.18 -12.63 -11.81
N PHE A 59 -0.33 -12.15 -10.68
CA PHE A 59 0.10 -12.61 -9.34
C PHE A 59 -0.24 -14.08 -9.10
N LYS A 60 -1.45 -14.51 -9.44
CA LYS A 60 -1.85 -15.92 -9.33
C LYS A 60 -1.00 -16.84 -10.21
N ASP A 61 -0.61 -16.37 -11.39
CA ASP A 61 0.30 -17.10 -12.29
C ASP A 61 1.71 -17.28 -11.69
N THR A 62 2.11 -16.45 -10.73
CA THR A 62 3.36 -16.58 -9.96
C THR A 62 3.20 -17.34 -8.64
N GLY A 63 1.99 -17.86 -8.35
CA GLY A 63 1.71 -18.63 -7.15
C GLY A 63 1.17 -17.84 -5.96
N HIS A 64 0.99 -16.53 -6.10
CA HIS A 64 0.44 -15.71 -5.02
C HIS A 64 -1.03 -16.00 -4.76
N GLN A 65 -1.43 -15.90 -3.50
CA GLN A 65 -2.79 -16.07 -3.04
C GLN A 65 -3.30 -14.78 -2.39
N ASN A 66 -4.55 -14.41 -2.69
CA ASN A 66 -5.16 -13.26 -2.07
C ASN A 66 -5.52 -13.57 -0.61
N ALA A 67 -5.16 -12.65 0.27
CA ALA A 67 -5.56 -12.61 1.67
C ALA A 67 -6.16 -11.24 2.01
N TYR A 68 -6.83 -11.13 3.14
CA TYR A 68 -7.32 -9.85 3.65
C TYR A 68 -6.92 -9.69 5.11
N PHE A 69 -6.25 -8.59 5.41
CA PHE A 69 -5.83 -8.22 6.76
C PHE A 69 -6.64 -7.03 7.27
N PRO A 70 -6.84 -6.90 8.58
CA PRO A 70 -7.70 -5.86 9.16
C PRO A 70 -7.29 -4.44 8.79
N LEU A 71 -8.29 -3.56 8.66
CA LEU A 71 -8.09 -2.12 8.44
C LEU A 71 -7.43 -1.45 9.64
N PHE A 72 -7.78 -1.89 10.86
CA PHE A 72 -7.29 -1.30 12.10
C PHE A 72 -6.06 -2.04 12.62
N ILE A 73 -5.05 -1.27 13.00
CA ILE A 73 -3.79 -1.76 13.56
C ILE A 73 -3.67 -1.23 15.00
N PRO A 74 -3.42 -2.07 16.01
CA PRO A 74 -3.12 -1.61 17.36
C PRO A 74 -1.92 -0.64 17.35
N LYS A 75 -2.05 0.49 18.03
CA LYS A 75 -1.00 1.51 18.09
C LYS A 75 0.34 0.95 18.60
N SER A 76 0.28 -0.02 19.52
CA SER A 76 1.48 -0.69 20.05
C SER A 76 2.32 -1.40 18.98
N PHE A 77 1.72 -1.81 17.85
CA PHE A 77 2.46 -2.47 16.77
C PHE A 77 3.43 -1.52 16.07
N PHE A 78 3.07 -0.24 15.95
CA PHE A 78 3.97 0.78 15.39
C PHE A 78 5.19 1.05 16.28
N SER A 79 5.12 0.77 17.56
CA SER A 79 6.26 0.95 18.47
C SER A 79 7.29 -0.18 18.40
N LYS A 80 7.02 -1.27 17.67
CA LYS A 80 7.93 -2.42 17.58
C LYS A 80 9.01 -2.24 16.51
N GLU A 81 8.79 -1.41 15.51
CA GLU A 81 9.71 -1.15 14.42
C GLU A 81 9.90 0.36 14.26
N ALA A 82 11.02 0.88 14.79
CA ALA A 82 11.25 2.32 14.95
C ALA A 82 11.41 3.07 13.61
N ASP A 83 12.08 2.47 12.63
CA ASP A 83 12.28 3.10 11.31
C ASP A 83 10.96 3.23 10.55
N HIS A 84 10.08 2.23 10.70
CA HIS A 84 8.74 2.25 10.12
C HIS A 84 7.86 3.36 10.73
N VAL A 85 7.94 3.53 12.05
CA VAL A 85 7.24 4.59 12.78
C VAL A 85 7.68 5.96 12.28
N GLU A 86 8.97 6.21 12.11
CA GLU A 86 9.48 7.50 11.65
C GLU A 86 8.93 7.88 10.26
N GLY A 87 8.77 6.89 9.38
CA GLY A 87 8.22 7.07 8.03
C GLY A 87 6.72 7.41 8.00
N PHE A 88 5.90 6.82 8.87
CA PHE A 88 4.43 6.88 8.78
C PHE A 88 3.73 7.58 9.93
N ALA A 89 4.38 7.80 11.07
CA ALA A 89 3.74 8.35 12.27
C ALA A 89 3.09 9.74 12.07
N LYS A 90 3.58 10.53 11.14
CA LYS A 90 3.11 11.90 10.89
C LYS A 90 1.81 11.99 10.09
N GLU A 91 1.39 10.91 9.46
CA GLU A 91 0.29 10.90 8.49
C GLU A 91 -0.78 9.85 8.81
N CYS A 92 -0.86 9.40 10.07
CA CYS A 92 -1.82 8.38 10.49
C CYS A 92 -3.16 8.98 10.92
N ALA A 93 -4.25 8.31 10.54
CA ALA A 93 -5.56 8.50 11.16
C ALA A 93 -5.68 7.60 12.39
N VAL A 94 -6.03 8.18 13.52
CA VAL A 94 -6.11 7.47 14.80
C VAL A 94 -7.57 7.37 15.26
N VAL A 95 -8.02 6.17 15.59
CA VAL A 95 -9.34 5.90 16.17
C VAL A 95 -9.20 5.76 17.68
N THR A 96 -9.89 6.63 18.41
CA THR A 96 -9.79 6.75 19.88
C THR A 96 -11.03 6.26 20.61
N HIS A 97 -12.21 6.24 19.96
CA HIS A 97 -13.50 5.88 20.53
C HIS A 97 -14.28 4.97 19.58
N TYR A 98 -15.17 4.15 20.14
CA TYR A 98 -15.97 3.18 19.37
C TYR A 98 -17.46 3.50 19.31
N ARG A 99 -17.94 4.61 19.93
CA ARG A 99 -19.36 4.93 20.00
C ARG A 99 -19.62 6.43 19.96
N LEU A 100 -20.76 6.78 19.36
CA LEU A 100 -21.37 8.10 19.43
C LEU A 100 -22.56 8.06 20.40
N LYS A 101 -22.94 9.20 20.96
CA LYS A 101 -24.17 9.39 21.73
C LYS A 101 -24.90 10.66 21.27
N ASN A 102 -26.16 10.77 21.60
CA ASN A 102 -26.92 12.00 21.36
C ASN A 102 -26.25 13.18 22.09
N ASP A 103 -26.15 14.31 21.41
CA ASP A 103 -25.69 15.54 22.03
C ASP A 103 -26.71 15.98 23.12
N PRO A 104 -26.29 16.20 24.36
CA PRO A 104 -27.17 16.70 25.42
C PRO A 104 -27.85 18.04 25.08
N GLU A 105 -27.24 18.84 24.20
CA GLU A 105 -27.81 20.11 23.72
C GLU A 105 -28.76 19.95 22.53
N GLY A 106 -29.03 18.72 22.08
CA GLY A 106 -29.98 18.42 21.01
C GLY A 106 -29.47 18.75 19.58
N LYS A 107 -28.17 18.94 19.39
CA LYS A 107 -27.55 19.34 18.10
C LYS A 107 -27.01 18.17 17.27
N GLY A 108 -27.52 16.95 17.48
CA GLY A 108 -27.08 15.77 16.72
C GLY A 108 -26.36 14.74 17.58
N VAL A 109 -25.18 14.26 17.13
CA VAL A 109 -24.37 13.25 17.83
C VAL A 109 -22.99 13.77 18.18
N VAL A 110 -22.47 13.34 19.30
CA VAL A 110 -21.11 13.64 19.78
C VAL A 110 -20.37 12.33 20.09
N VAL A 111 -19.08 12.38 20.13
CA VAL A 111 -18.26 11.25 20.60
C VAL A 111 -18.62 10.97 22.06
N ASP A 112 -18.92 9.70 22.36
CA ASP A 112 -19.16 9.30 23.74
C ASP A 112 -17.86 9.18 24.52
N PRO A 113 -17.59 10.04 25.54
CA PRO A 113 -16.33 9.99 26.28
C PRO A 113 -16.15 8.70 27.08
N ASP A 114 -17.26 7.99 27.41
CA ASP A 114 -17.23 6.72 28.15
C ASP A 114 -16.90 5.53 27.21
N ALA A 115 -16.83 5.76 25.89
CA ALA A 115 -16.54 4.76 24.89
C ALA A 115 -15.10 4.88 24.33
N LYS A 116 -14.18 5.40 25.13
CA LYS A 116 -12.76 5.45 24.78
C LYS A 116 -12.21 4.02 24.67
N LEU A 117 -11.42 3.80 23.60
CA LEU A 117 -10.70 2.52 23.45
C LEU A 117 -9.63 2.39 24.53
N GLU A 118 -9.42 1.18 25.04
CA GLU A 118 -8.31 0.86 25.96
C GLU A 118 -6.95 1.08 25.26
N GLU A 119 -6.86 0.69 23.99
CA GLU A 119 -5.75 0.96 23.10
C GLU A 119 -6.25 1.67 21.85
N GLU A 120 -5.61 2.77 21.46
CA GLU A 120 -5.91 3.49 20.24
C GLU A 120 -5.55 2.63 19.01
N LEU A 121 -6.36 2.76 17.96
CA LEU A 121 -6.15 2.04 16.71
C LEU A 121 -5.72 3.01 15.62
N ILE A 122 -4.84 2.53 14.75
CA ILE A 122 -4.40 3.24 13.55
C ILE A 122 -5.19 2.71 12.37
N VAL A 123 -5.77 3.58 11.57
CA VAL A 123 -6.27 3.21 10.24
C VAL A 123 -5.05 2.97 9.36
N ARG A 124 -4.88 1.76 8.84
CA ARG A 124 -3.64 1.33 8.16
C ARG A 124 -3.14 2.33 7.11
N PRO A 125 -1.94 2.88 7.26
CA PRO A 125 -1.25 3.62 6.20
C PRO A 125 -0.46 2.66 5.29
N THR A 126 -0.22 1.46 5.78
CA THR A 126 0.45 0.31 5.17
C THR A 126 0.26 -0.90 6.10
N SER A 127 0.48 -2.12 5.66
CA SER A 127 0.02 -3.31 6.40
C SER A 127 1.13 -4.19 6.99
N GLU A 128 2.41 -3.85 6.86
CA GLU A 128 3.53 -4.70 7.29
C GLU A 128 3.38 -5.17 8.73
N THR A 129 3.08 -4.26 9.65
CA THR A 129 3.03 -4.58 11.08
C THR A 129 1.93 -5.57 11.44
N ILE A 130 0.71 -5.40 10.90
CA ILE A 130 -0.40 -6.34 11.14
C ILE A 130 -0.17 -7.69 10.45
N ILE A 131 0.43 -7.67 9.26
CA ILE A 131 0.74 -8.89 8.50
C ILE A 131 1.84 -9.69 9.20
N TRP A 132 2.93 -9.05 9.63
CA TRP A 132 4.02 -9.74 10.32
C TRP A 132 3.60 -10.29 11.68
N ASN A 133 2.73 -9.59 12.40
CA ASN A 133 2.13 -10.14 13.59
C ASN A 133 1.29 -11.40 13.29
N THR A 134 0.64 -11.45 12.15
CA THR A 134 -0.13 -12.62 11.71
C THR A 134 0.80 -13.75 11.27
N TYR A 135 1.86 -13.45 10.52
CA TYR A 135 2.85 -14.43 10.04
C TYR A 135 3.56 -15.13 11.18
N LYS A 136 3.73 -14.49 12.35
CA LYS A 136 4.21 -15.15 13.56
C LYS A 136 3.41 -16.41 13.90
N GLY A 137 2.11 -16.40 13.67
CA GLY A 137 1.26 -17.58 13.88
C GLY A 137 1.26 -18.57 12.71
N TRP A 138 1.48 -18.10 11.49
CA TRP A 138 1.42 -18.94 10.29
C TRP A 138 2.72 -19.67 10.02
N ILE A 139 3.87 -19.08 10.35
CA ILE A 139 5.20 -19.63 10.11
C ILE A 139 5.66 -20.37 11.39
N GLN A 140 5.65 -21.69 11.37
CA GLN A 140 6.08 -22.55 12.48
C GLN A 140 7.28 -23.42 12.07
N SER A 141 7.36 -23.78 10.80
CA SER A 141 8.43 -24.62 10.26
C SER A 141 8.86 -24.12 8.86
N TYR A 142 10.01 -24.62 8.39
CA TYR A 142 10.49 -24.32 7.03
C TYR A 142 9.50 -24.77 5.93
N ARG A 143 8.57 -25.68 6.25
CA ARG A 143 7.55 -26.16 5.31
C ARG A 143 6.43 -25.19 5.06
N ASP A 144 6.30 -24.18 5.92
CA ASP A 144 5.31 -23.13 5.78
C ASP A 144 5.80 -22.01 4.85
N LEU A 145 7.04 -22.11 4.37
CA LEU A 145 7.68 -21.15 3.46
C LEU A 145 7.84 -21.74 2.04
N PRO A 146 7.77 -20.91 1.00
CA PRO A 146 7.48 -19.48 1.08
C PRO A 146 6.00 -19.18 1.32
N ILE A 147 5.70 -18.08 1.99
CA ILE A 147 4.37 -17.46 1.98
C ILE A 147 4.35 -16.42 0.84
N LEU A 148 3.38 -16.54 -0.06
CA LEU A 148 3.19 -15.62 -1.18
C LEU A 148 1.77 -15.04 -1.10
N CYS A 149 1.60 -13.98 -0.32
CA CYS A 149 0.31 -13.32 -0.15
C CYS A 149 0.22 -12.02 -0.94
N ASN A 150 -0.98 -11.76 -1.47
CA ASN A 150 -1.38 -10.51 -2.06
C ASN A 150 -2.62 -9.97 -1.36
N GLN A 151 -2.72 -8.67 -1.18
CA GLN A 151 -3.90 -7.99 -0.66
C GLN A 151 -4.33 -6.85 -1.58
N TRP A 152 -5.61 -6.84 -1.95
CA TRP A 152 -6.28 -5.69 -2.53
C TRP A 152 -7.00 -4.95 -1.41
N ALA A 153 -6.64 -3.69 -1.19
CA ALA A 153 -7.10 -2.94 -0.03
C ALA A 153 -7.12 -1.44 -0.28
N ASN A 154 -7.69 -0.70 0.67
CA ASN A 154 -7.48 0.73 0.81
C ASN A 154 -6.46 1.00 1.92
N VAL A 155 -5.82 2.15 1.86
CA VAL A 155 -4.98 2.71 2.93
C VAL A 155 -5.30 4.18 3.13
N VAL A 156 -4.99 4.70 4.31
CA VAL A 156 -5.19 6.10 4.67
C VAL A 156 -3.85 6.71 5.10
N ARG A 157 -3.40 7.71 4.33
CA ARG A 157 -2.24 8.55 4.65
C ARG A 157 -2.71 9.99 4.67
N TRP A 158 -2.69 10.64 5.83
CA TRP A 158 -3.30 11.96 6.03
C TRP A 158 -2.55 13.06 5.29
N GLU A 159 -2.74 13.11 3.99
CA GLU A 159 -2.02 13.97 3.06
C GLU A 159 -2.59 15.39 3.05
N MET A 160 -1.71 16.39 3.14
CA MET A 160 -2.10 17.79 3.17
C MET A 160 -2.29 18.41 1.78
N ARG A 161 -1.60 17.88 0.76
CA ARG A 161 -1.62 18.37 -0.61
C ARG A 161 -2.15 17.30 -1.54
N THR A 162 -3.46 17.26 -1.70
CA THR A 162 -4.13 16.21 -2.45
C THR A 162 -4.38 16.58 -3.91
N ARG A 163 -4.39 15.56 -4.78
CA ARG A 163 -4.72 15.65 -6.19
C ARG A 163 -5.37 14.34 -6.63
N LEU A 164 -6.54 14.42 -7.30
CA LEU A 164 -7.31 13.26 -7.71
C LEU A 164 -6.44 12.23 -8.44
N PHE A 165 -6.56 10.97 -8.06
CA PHE A 165 -5.75 9.79 -8.45
C PHE A 165 -4.25 9.85 -8.13
N LEU A 166 -3.60 11.00 -8.23
CA LEU A 166 -2.15 11.08 -8.06
C LEU A 166 -1.71 11.11 -6.59
N ARG A 167 -2.50 11.77 -5.73
CA ARG A 167 -2.19 11.92 -4.32
C ARG A 167 -3.46 12.22 -3.53
N THR A 168 -4.02 11.23 -2.87
CA THR A 168 -5.23 11.35 -2.05
C THR A 168 -4.98 10.81 -0.65
N ALA A 169 -5.76 11.26 0.33
CA ALA A 169 -5.63 10.81 1.72
C ALA A 169 -6.05 9.35 1.88
N GLU A 170 -7.04 8.91 1.13
CA GLU A 170 -7.42 7.51 0.99
C GLU A 170 -7.27 7.08 -0.46
N PHE A 171 -6.74 5.88 -0.70
CA PHE A 171 -6.62 5.31 -2.04
C PHE A 171 -6.68 3.78 -2.01
N LEU A 172 -7.09 3.23 -3.13
CA LEU A 172 -7.03 1.80 -3.39
C LEU A 172 -5.64 1.43 -3.88
N TRP A 173 -5.14 0.32 -3.43
CA TRP A 173 -3.87 -0.21 -3.88
C TRP A 173 -3.81 -1.73 -3.88
N GLN A 174 -2.69 -2.25 -4.31
CA GLN A 174 -2.28 -3.61 -4.13
C GLN A 174 -1.00 -3.63 -3.30
N GLU A 175 -0.91 -4.59 -2.40
CA GLU A 175 0.30 -4.89 -1.65
C GLU A 175 0.54 -6.39 -1.63
N GLY A 176 1.75 -6.81 -2.02
CA GLY A 176 2.20 -8.18 -1.89
C GLY A 176 3.13 -8.30 -0.69
N HIS A 177 2.90 -9.30 0.13
CA HIS A 177 3.72 -9.60 1.30
C HIS A 177 4.16 -11.05 1.26
N THR A 178 5.47 -11.25 1.15
CA THR A 178 6.04 -12.58 1.03
C THR A 178 7.03 -12.87 2.15
N ALA A 179 7.17 -14.13 2.50
CA ALA A 179 8.16 -14.60 3.47
C ALA A 179 8.90 -15.81 2.88
N HIS A 180 10.22 -15.81 3.01
CA HIS A 180 11.10 -16.79 2.40
C HIS A 180 12.06 -17.39 3.43
N ALA A 181 12.59 -18.58 3.14
CA ALA A 181 13.54 -19.26 4.02
C ALA A 181 14.96 -18.65 3.90
N THR A 182 15.30 -18.09 2.75
CA THR A 182 16.63 -17.54 2.48
C THR A 182 16.57 -16.12 1.92
N LYS A 183 17.68 -15.40 2.06
CA LYS A 183 17.86 -14.07 1.48
C LYS A 183 17.76 -14.10 -0.04
N GLU A 184 18.36 -15.11 -0.64
CA GLU A 184 18.44 -15.28 -2.09
C GLU A 184 17.05 -15.46 -2.69
N GLU A 185 16.20 -16.30 -2.08
CA GLU A 185 14.80 -16.47 -2.48
C GLU A 185 14.00 -15.16 -2.37
N ALA A 186 14.21 -14.41 -1.29
CA ALA A 186 13.52 -13.13 -1.09
C ALA A 186 13.93 -12.07 -2.14
N ILE A 187 15.22 -12.00 -2.50
CA ILE A 187 15.71 -11.08 -3.54
C ILE A 187 15.21 -11.52 -4.92
N GLU A 188 15.20 -12.82 -5.20
CA GLU A 188 14.66 -13.35 -6.46
C GLU A 188 13.18 -12.97 -6.60
N GLU A 189 12.39 -13.14 -5.53
CA GLU A 189 10.97 -12.77 -5.53
C GLU A 189 10.77 -11.26 -5.71
N ALA A 190 11.50 -10.43 -4.97
CA ALA A 190 11.42 -8.98 -5.15
C ALA A 190 11.75 -8.55 -6.59
N THR A 191 12.75 -9.20 -7.19
CA THR A 191 13.14 -8.96 -8.60
C THR A 191 12.07 -9.46 -9.57
N ARG A 192 11.50 -10.62 -9.34
CA ARG A 192 10.41 -11.17 -10.15
C ARG A 192 9.20 -10.23 -10.15
N MET A 193 8.82 -9.75 -8.99
CA MET A 193 7.62 -8.92 -8.84
C MET A 193 7.75 -7.55 -9.48
N ILE A 194 8.93 -6.91 -9.43
CA ILE A 194 9.08 -5.62 -10.14
C ILE A 194 8.95 -5.80 -11.66
N HIS A 195 9.37 -6.92 -12.22
CA HIS A 195 9.18 -7.22 -13.64
C HIS A 195 7.72 -7.59 -13.97
N VAL A 196 6.96 -8.17 -13.05
CA VAL A 196 5.51 -8.35 -13.21
C VAL A 196 4.83 -6.99 -13.31
N TYR A 197 5.17 -6.05 -12.43
CA TYR A 197 4.65 -4.68 -12.50
C TYR A 197 5.06 -3.97 -13.80
N GLN A 198 6.33 -4.09 -14.20
CA GLN A 198 6.79 -3.52 -15.47
C GLN A 198 5.95 -4.05 -16.64
N LYS A 199 5.83 -5.36 -16.76
CA LYS A 199 5.06 -6.01 -17.82
C LYS A 199 3.61 -5.54 -17.82
N PHE A 200 2.98 -5.47 -16.65
CA PHE A 200 1.61 -4.98 -16.52
C PHE A 200 1.47 -3.54 -17.01
N VAL A 201 2.34 -2.65 -16.56
CA VAL A 201 2.26 -1.22 -16.90
C VAL A 201 2.55 -0.99 -18.39
N GLU A 202 3.51 -1.71 -18.96
CA GLU A 202 3.86 -1.55 -20.38
C GLU A 202 2.84 -2.22 -21.32
N GLU A 203 2.42 -3.46 -21.05
CA GLU A 203 1.59 -4.23 -21.97
C GLU A 203 0.07 -3.94 -21.81
N TRP A 204 -0.40 -3.67 -20.59
CA TRP A 204 -1.82 -3.44 -20.31
C TRP A 204 -2.19 -1.97 -20.19
N MET A 205 -1.29 -1.16 -19.62
CA MET A 205 -1.52 0.27 -19.45
C MET A 205 -0.96 1.10 -20.61
N GLY A 206 -0.05 0.54 -21.40
CA GLY A 206 0.62 1.23 -22.51
C GLY A 206 1.55 2.35 -22.05
N VAL A 207 2.06 2.27 -20.82
CA VAL A 207 2.94 3.29 -20.23
C VAL A 207 4.36 2.74 -20.14
N PRO A 208 5.33 3.28 -20.89
CA PRO A 208 6.72 2.87 -20.76
C PRO A 208 7.29 3.30 -19.41
N VAL A 209 8.07 2.42 -18.79
CA VAL A 209 8.67 2.67 -17.47
C VAL A 209 10.16 2.32 -17.44
N ILE A 210 10.88 2.95 -16.53
CA ILE A 210 12.27 2.67 -16.23
C ILE A 210 12.33 1.85 -14.94
N VAL A 211 13.00 0.70 -14.99
CA VAL A 211 13.26 -0.14 -13.81
C VAL A 211 14.59 0.29 -13.18
N GLY A 212 14.63 0.41 -11.87
CA GLY A 212 15.84 0.79 -11.15
C GLY A 212 15.76 0.53 -9.65
N HIS A 213 16.84 0.89 -8.95
CA HIS A 213 16.90 0.86 -7.49
C HIS A 213 16.73 2.28 -6.95
N LYS A 214 15.99 2.40 -5.87
CA LYS A 214 15.88 3.66 -5.11
C LYS A 214 17.21 3.99 -4.43
N SER A 215 17.55 5.27 -4.40
CA SER A 215 18.65 5.76 -3.57
C SER A 215 18.37 5.48 -2.08
N PRO A 216 19.40 5.35 -1.23
CA PRO A 216 19.20 5.03 0.18
C PRO A 216 18.19 5.93 0.90
N ASN A 217 18.14 7.21 0.53
CA ASN A 217 17.25 8.19 1.16
C ASN A 217 15.79 8.12 0.67
N GLU A 218 15.52 7.37 -0.40
CA GLU A 218 14.19 7.24 -1.01
C GLU A 218 13.61 5.83 -0.86
N ARG A 219 14.35 4.93 -0.21
CA ARG A 219 13.89 3.59 0.08
C ARG A 219 12.68 3.61 1.00
N PHE A 220 11.86 2.60 0.89
CA PHE A 220 10.77 2.37 1.84
C PHE A 220 11.33 2.23 3.27
N ALA A 221 10.67 2.82 4.24
CA ALA A 221 11.06 2.76 5.65
C ALA A 221 11.11 1.31 6.15
N GLY A 222 12.26 0.88 6.64
CA GLY A 222 12.52 -0.50 7.04
C GLY A 222 13.05 -1.43 5.93
N ALA A 223 13.18 -0.95 4.67
CA ALA A 223 13.73 -1.76 3.58
C ALA A 223 15.26 -1.70 3.52
N VAL A 224 15.86 -2.86 3.25
CA VAL A 224 17.30 -2.98 2.94
C VAL A 224 17.56 -2.52 1.51
N ASP A 225 16.64 -2.85 0.58
CA ASP A 225 16.68 -2.40 -0.80
C ASP A 225 15.26 -2.19 -1.36
N THR A 226 15.13 -1.31 -2.35
CA THR A 226 13.86 -1.01 -3.01
C THR A 226 14.08 -0.91 -4.52
N LEU A 227 13.46 -1.83 -5.24
CA LEU A 227 13.28 -1.75 -6.68
C LEU A 227 12.07 -0.89 -7.01
N THR A 228 12.12 -0.16 -8.09
CA THR A 228 11.04 0.74 -8.55
C THR A 228 10.86 0.67 -10.05
N ILE A 229 9.64 0.91 -10.50
CA ILE A 229 9.33 1.29 -11.88
C ILE A 229 8.81 2.72 -11.89
N GLU A 230 9.37 3.55 -12.75
CA GLU A 230 9.02 4.96 -12.85
C GLU A 230 8.66 5.36 -14.28
N ALA A 231 7.51 6.02 -14.42
CA ALA A 231 7.04 6.59 -15.67
C ALA A 231 7.44 8.06 -15.77
N LEU A 232 7.71 8.54 -16.97
CA LEU A 232 7.95 9.96 -17.22
C LEU A 232 6.63 10.64 -17.53
N MET A 233 6.26 11.63 -16.71
CA MET A 233 5.10 12.46 -16.94
C MET A 233 5.37 13.53 -18.02
N GLN A 234 4.30 14.03 -18.65
CA GLN A 234 4.43 15.04 -19.71
C GLN A 234 5.03 16.38 -19.23
N ASP A 235 5.01 16.64 -17.93
CA ASP A 235 5.65 17.80 -17.31
C ASP A 235 7.13 17.54 -16.95
N GLY A 236 7.69 16.41 -17.38
CA GLY A 236 9.07 16.03 -17.15
C GLY A 236 9.39 15.43 -15.78
N LYS A 237 8.37 15.20 -14.94
CA LYS A 237 8.55 14.57 -13.63
C LYS A 237 8.47 13.07 -13.72
N ALA A 238 9.25 12.38 -12.89
CA ALA A 238 9.12 10.95 -12.68
C ALA A 238 7.91 10.64 -11.79
N LEU A 239 7.11 9.66 -12.19
CA LEU A 239 6.00 9.10 -11.41
C LEU A 239 6.35 7.68 -11.01
N GLN A 240 6.53 7.44 -9.72
CA GLN A 240 6.63 6.09 -9.19
C GLN A 240 5.34 5.32 -9.48
N SER A 241 5.45 4.26 -10.28
CA SER A 241 4.31 3.46 -10.74
C SER A 241 4.19 2.11 -10.01
N GLY A 242 5.25 1.68 -9.36
CA GLY A 242 5.27 0.48 -8.54
C GLY A 242 6.62 0.30 -7.86
N THR A 243 6.62 -0.43 -6.75
CA THR A 243 7.83 -0.76 -5.99
C THR A 243 7.82 -2.21 -5.55
N SER A 244 9.01 -2.77 -5.38
CA SER A 244 9.22 -4.07 -4.74
C SER A 244 10.37 -3.94 -3.75
N HIS A 245 10.16 -4.39 -2.52
CA HIS A 245 11.07 -4.14 -1.42
C HIS A 245 11.70 -5.44 -0.92
N PHE A 246 13.01 -5.43 -0.73
CA PHE A 246 13.68 -6.42 0.10
C PHE A 246 13.82 -5.86 1.51
N LEU A 247 13.00 -6.36 2.45
CA LEU A 247 12.93 -5.87 3.83
C LEU A 247 13.99 -6.53 4.74
N GLY A 248 14.70 -7.55 4.23
CA GLY A 248 15.66 -8.31 5.05
C GLY A 248 14.96 -9.05 6.20
N GLN A 249 15.43 -8.84 7.42
CA GLN A 249 14.87 -9.45 8.62
C GLN A 249 14.25 -8.45 9.59
N ASN A 250 14.07 -7.19 9.18
CA ASN A 250 13.69 -6.12 10.10
C ASN A 250 12.32 -6.40 10.73
N PHE A 251 11.29 -6.65 9.92
CA PHE A 251 9.96 -6.99 10.42
C PHE A 251 9.89 -8.35 11.11
N ALA A 252 10.58 -9.37 10.58
CA ALA A 252 10.62 -10.69 11.19
C ALA A 252 11.19 -10.62 12.61
N LYS A 253 12.26 -9.84 12.83
CA LYS A 253 12.85 -9.61 14.16
C LYS A 253 11.93 -8.79 15.06
N ALA A 254 11.36 -7.69 14.54
CA ALA A 254 10.47 -6.82 15.30
C ALA A 254 9.23 -7.55 15.85
N PHE A 255 8.70 -8.52 15.10
CA PHE A 255 7.54 -9.33 15.47
C PHE A 255 7.90 -10.72 15.99
N ASP A 256 9.19 -11.02 16.17
CA ASP A 256 9.69 -12.30 16.69
C ASP A 256 9.13 -13.49 15.88
N VAL A 257 9.23 -13.41 14.54
CA VAL A 257 8.85 -14.48 13.62
C VAL A 257 10.00 -15.45 13.48
N GLN A 258 9.75 -16.69 13.85
CA GLN A 258 10.76 -17.76 13.89
C GLN A 258 10.17 -19.03 13.30
N TYR A 259 11.03 -19.92 12.79
CA TYR A 259 10.59 -21.22 12.29
C TYR A 259 11.61 -22.31 12.62
N ILE A 260 11.12 -23.55 12.72
CA ILE A 260 11.95 -24.74 12.93
C ILE A 260 12.57 -25.17 11.60
N LEU A 261 13.89 -25.11 11.50
CA LEU A 261 14.62 -25.44 10.29
C LEU A 261 14.66 -26.96 10.01
N SER A 262 14.67 -27.81 11.06
CA SER A 262 14.70 -29.26 10.96
C SER A 262 13.98 -29.90 12.14
N LEU A 263 13.20 -30.94 11.87
CA LEU A 263 12.54 -31.74 12.91
C LEU A 263 13.51 -32.70 13.63
N ILE A 264 14.76 -32.82 13.19
CA ILE A 264 15.76 -33.76 13.73
C ILE A 264 16.67 -33.08 14.76
N HIS A 265 16.80 -31.73 14.75
CA HIS A 265 17.61 -30.98 15.70
C HIS A 265 16.75 -30.00 16.51
N ILE A 266 16.37 -30.43 17.71
CA ILE A 266 15.58 -29.65 18.68
C ILE A 266 16.40 -28.50 19.31
N SER A 267 17.68 -28.32 18.98
CA SER A 267 18.62 -27.43 19.68
C SER A 267 19.25 -26.30 18.86
N GLU A 268 18.87 -26.10 17.60
CA GLU A 268 19.39 -24.97 16.82
C GLU A 268 18.52 -23.74 16.99
N PRO A 269 19.13 -22.55 17.17
CA PRO A 269 18.34 -21.31 17.21
C PRO A 269 17.62 -21.12 15.89
N THR A 270 16.35 -20.85 16.00
CA THR A 270 15.43 -20.56 14.90
C THR A 270 16.00 -19.48 13.98
N ARG A 271 16.01 -19.74 12.66
CA ARG A 271 16.32 -18.72 11.68
C ARG A 271 15.10 -17.82 11.47
N HIS A 272 15.34 -16.53 11.43
CA HIS A 272 14.30 -15.57 11.11
C HIS A 272 13.92 -15.66 9.63
N ALA A 273 12.63 -15.61 9.33
CA ALA A 273 12.14 -15.49 7.97
C ALA A 273 12.70 -14.22 7.31
N GLN A 274 12.99 -14.31 6.02
CA GLN A 274 13.43 -13.16 5.21
C GLN A 274 12.33 -12.81 4.20
N ILE A 275 12.19 -11.53 3.92
CA ILE A 275 11.25 -11.00 2.93
C ILE A 275 12.05 -10.44 1.77
#